data_3ef7ab2b86d59bfbc291bb21af75d48d
#
_entry.id   3ef7ab2b86d59bfbc291bb21af75d48d
#
_cell.length_a   1.000
_cell.length_b   1.000
_cell.length_c   1.000
_cell.angle_alpha   90.00
_cell.angle_beta   90.00
_cell.angle_gamma   90.00
#
_symmetry.space_group_name_H-M   'P 1'
#
loop_
_entity.id
_entity.type
_entity.pdbx_description
1 polymer ?
#
loop_
_entity_poly.entity_id
_entity_poly.type
_entity_poly.pdbx_seq_one_letter_code
_entity_poly.pdbx_strand_id
1 'polypeptide(L)'
;MKSIADTGFIVAFARSNDQHHLWALDLGKRITEPLLTCEAVLAEAAFHLGSSSYVLSLVEDGLLRLAFDFSENLGQLRELARRYADHKPDLADLCLIRMSELHPRHAVITVDEADFRVYRRNKRETIPLICPPQGN
;
A
#
# COMPACT_ATOMS: atom_id res chain seq x y z
N MET A 1 -9.80 10.62 5.66
CA MET A 1 -8.50 9.95 5.93
C MET A 1 -7.69 9.95 4.64
N LYS A 2 -6.54 10.58 4.64
CA LYS A 2 -5.65 10.63 3.48
C LYS A 2 -4.65 9.49 3.57
N SER A 3 -4.83 8.44 2.78
CA SER A 3 -4.01 7.24 2.91
C SER A 3 -3.74 6.57 1.58
N ILE A 4 -2.68 5.75 1.58
CA ILE A 4 -2.24 4.94 0.45
C ILE A 4 -2.40 3.49 0.88
N ALA A 5 -3.06 2.67 0.06
CA ALA A 5 -3.35 1.29 0.41
C ALA A 5 -2.26 0.34 -0.13
N ASP A 6 -1.71 -0.49 0.77
CA ASP A 6 -0.85 -1.61 0.42
C ASP A 6 -1.70 -2.87 0.21
N THR A 7 -1.09 -3.86 -0.42
CA THR A 7 -1.71 -5.15 -0.75
C THR A 7 -2.35 -5.83 0.46
N GLY A 8 -1.62 -5.90 1.58
CA GLY A 8 -2.08 -6.60 2.78
C GLY A 8 -3.37 -6.04 3.35
N PHE A 9 -3.56 -4.71 3.28
CA PHE A 9 -4.81 -4.10 3.70
C PHE A 9 -5.97 -4.53 2.80
N ILE A 10 -5.76 -4.51 1.48
CA ILE A 10 -6.80 -4.90 0.51
C ILE A 10 -7.21 -6.35 0.74
N VAL A 11 -6.24 -7.24 0.92
CA VAL A 11 -6.50 -8.67 1.17
C VAL A 11 -7.24 -8.84 2.50
N ALA A 12 -6.80 -8.18 3.57
CA ALA A 12 -7.45 -8.26 4.88
C ALA A 12 -8.89 -7.74 4.83
N PHE A 13 -9.11 -6.66 4.11
CA PHE A 13 -10.44 -6.07 3.94
C PHE A 13 -11.39 -7.06 3.24
N ALA A 14 -10.90 -7.75 2.21
CA ALA A 14 -11.71 -8.62 1.37
C ALA A 14 -11.94 -10.02 1.95
N ARG A 15 -11.01 -10.52 2.74
CA ARG A 15 -10.97 -11.93 3.12
C ARG A 15 -11.35 -12.12 4.60
N SER A 16 -12.52 -12.72 4.86
CA SER A 16 -13.06 -12.86 6.21
C SER A 16 -12.20 -13.71 7.14
N ASN A 17 -11.37 -14.60 6.60
CA ASN A 17 -10.48 -15.44 7.40
C ASN A 17 -9.06 -14.88 7.55
N ASP A 18 -8.81 -13.66 7.05
CA ASP A 18 -7.53 -13.01 7.26
C ASP A 18 -7.39 -12.58 8.72
N GLN A 19 -6.20 -12.75 9.30
CA GLN A 19 -5.95 -12.43 10.71
C GLN A 19 -6.20 -10.95 11.03
N HIS A 20 -6.11 -10.07 10.03
CA HIS A 20 -6.30 -8.63 10.22
C HIS A 20 -7.64 -8.15 9.66
N HIS A 21 -8.58 -9.07 9.38
CA HIS A 21 -9.84 -8.72 8.73
C HIS A 21 -10.66 -7.71 9.54
N LEU A 22 -10.83 -7.93 10.84
CA LEU A 22 -11.63 -7.04 11.69
C LEU A 22 -11.03 -5.64 11.77
N TRP A 23 -9.70 -5.55 11.86
CA TRP A 23 -9.00 -4.28 11.84
C TRP A 23 -9.25 -3.55 10.51
N ALA A 24 -9.15 -4.27 9.39
CA ALA A 24 -9.35 -3.69 8.06
C ALA A 24 -10.79 -3.21 7.86
N LEU A 25 -11.78 -3.98 8.34
CA LEU A 25 -13.18 -3.56 8.26
C LEU A 25 -13.43 -2.31 9.09
N ASP A 26 -12.90 -2.26 10.31
CA ASP A 26 -13.04 -1.10 11.18
C ASP A 26 -12.41 0.13 10.55
N LEU A 27 -11.23 -0.03 9.98
CA LEU A 27 -10.56 1.07 9.28
C LEU A 27 -11.38 1.51 8.06
N GLY A 28 -11.96 0.55 7.33
CA GLY A 28 -12.81 0.83 6.17
C GLY A 28 -13.99 1.73 6.49
N LYS A 29 -14.54 1.62 7.69
CA LYS A 29 -15.66 2.46 8.14
C LYS A 29 -15.26 3.93 8.31
N ARG A 30 -13.97 4.20 8.45
CA ARG A 30 -13.44 5.55 8.64
C ARG A 30 -12.94 6.19 7.35
N ILE A 31 -13.02 5.45 6.24
CA ILE A 31 -12.60 5.95 4.94
C ILE A 31 -13.69 6.86 4.39
N THR A 32 -13.35 8.13 4.16
CA THR A 32 -14.27 9.14 3.64
C THR A 32 -13.88 9.63 2.25
N GLU A 33 -12.73 9.20 1.75
CA GLU A 33 -12.24 9.55 0.41
C GLU A 33 -11.47 8.35 -0.14
N PRO A 34 -11.32 8.23 -1.48
CA PRO A 34 -10.62 7.08 -2.06
C PRO A 34 -9.21 6.95 -1.50
N LEU A 35 -8.81 5.70 -1.23
CA LEU A 35 -7.42 5.38 -0.89
C LEU A 35 -6.61 5.37 -2.18
N LEU A 36 -5.43 5.97 -2.14
CA LEU A 36 -4.53 5.95 -3.29
C LEU A 36 -3.83 4.60 -3.38
N THR A 37 -3.60 4.13 -4.58
CA THR A 37 -2.88 2.88 -4.81
C THR A 37 -2.22 2.90 -6.20
N CYS A 38 -1.62 1.79 -6.58
CA CYS A 38 -0.96 1.64 -7.87
C CYS A 38 -1.23 0.27 -8.45
N GLU A 39 -0.94 0.11 -9.75
CA GLU A 39 -1.20 -1.15 -10.46
C GLU A 39 -0.42 -2.32 -9.87
N ALA A 40 0.80 -2.10 -9.39
CA ALA A 40 1.59 -3.17 -8.77
C ALA A 40 0.87 -3.76 -7.55
N VAL A 41 0.29 -2.89 -6.71
CA VAL A 41 -0.49 -3.33 -5.55
C VAL A 41 -1.75 -4.08 -5.99
N LEU A 42 -2.46 -3.55 -7.01
CA LEU A 42 -3.67 -4.21 -7.51
C LEU A 42 -3.37 -5.60 -8.06
N ALA A 43 -2.25 -5.75 -8.78
CA ALA A 43 -1.85 -7.05 -9.33
C ALA A 43 -1.58 -8.07 -8.22
N GLU A 44 -0.85 -7.67 -7.17
CA GLU A 44 -0.60 -8.55 -6.04
C GLU A 44 -1.89 -8.92 -5.31
N ALA A 45 -2.76 -7.95 -5.07
CA ALA A 45 -4.03 -8.20 -4.39
C ALA A 45 -4.91 -9.16 -5.20
N ALA A 46 -4.99 -8.95 -6.52
CA ALA A 46 -5.75 -9.84 -7.40
C ALA A 46 -5.22 -11.26 -7.36
N PHE A 47 -3.90 -11.42 -7.34
CA PHE A 47 -3.27 -12.73 -7.26
C PHE A 47 -3.63 -13.44 -5.94
N HIS A 48 -3.46 -12.75 -4.82
CA HIS A 48 -3.74 -13.34 -3.50
C HIS A 48 -5.22 -13.66 -3.30
N LEU A 49 -6.11 -12.82 -3.84
CA LEU A 49 -7.55 -13.03 -3.71
C LEU A 49 -8.10 -14.00 -4.74
N GLY A 50 -7.32 -14.31 -5.78
CA GLY A 50 -7.78 -15.13 -6.89
C GLY A 50 -8.89 -14.47 -7.70
N SER A 51 -8.95 -13.13 -7.72
CA SER A 51 -10.02 -12.42 -8.40
C SER A 51 -9.60 -11.02 -8.84
N SER A 52 -9.36 -10.85 -10.13
CA SER A 52 -9.16 -9.53 -10.71
C SER A 52 -10.45 -8.72 -10.72
N SER A 53 -11.58 -9.39 -10.94
CA SER A 53 -12.89 -8.75 -10.97
C SER A 53 -13.19 -8.03 -9.64
N TYR A 54 -12.92 -8.68 -8.52
CA TYR A 54 -13.13 -8.06 -7.21
C TYR A 54 -12.30 -6.79 -7.04
N VAL A 55 -11.00 -6.88 -7.36
CA VAL A 55 -10.08 -5.74 -7.21
C VAL A 55 -10.50 -4.58 -8.11
N LEU A 56 -10.91 -4.88 -9.35
CA LEU A 56 -11.40 -3.85 -10.25
C LEU A 56 -12.66 -3.18 -9.71
N SER A 57 -13.54 -3.94 -9.04
CA SER A 57 -14.75 -3.37 -8.44
C SER A 57 -14.43 -2.36 -7.33
N LEU A 58 -13.34 -2.56 -6.59
CA LEU A 58 -12.93 -1.61 -5.56
C LEU A 58 -12.52 -0.27 -6.17
N VAL A 59 -11.91 -0.30 -7.33
CA VAL A 59 -11.56 0.92 -8.08
C VAL A 59 -12.83 1.57 -8.64
N GLU A 60 -13.69 0.78 -9.28
CA GLU A 60 -14.95 1.27 -9.87
C GLU A 60 -15.85 1.90 -8.82
N ASP A 61 -15.94 1.28 -7.64
CA ASP A 61 -16.81 1.74 -6.55
C ASP A 61 -16.20 2.92 -5.77
N GLY A 62 -14.97 3.32 -6.09
CA GLY A 62 -14.34 4.50 -5.51
C GLY A 62 -13.63 4.27 -4.17
N LEU A 63 -13.49 3.04 -3.71
CA LEU A 63 -12.69 2.77 -2.51
C LEU A 63 -11.20 3.01 -2.79
N LEU A 64 -10.74 2.60 -3.97
CA LEU A 64 -9.36 2.75 -4.40
C LEU A 64 -9.28 3.66 -5.61
N ARG A 65 -8.22 4.47 -5.68
CA ARG A 65 -7.93 5.31 -6.83
C ARG A 65 -6.48 5.11 -7.26
N LEU A 66 -6.28 4.84 -8.54
CA LEU A 66 -4.93 4.77 -9.11
C LEU A 66 -4.34 6.18 -9.15
N ALA A 67 -3.20 6.36 -8.51
CA ALA A 67 -2.60 7.68 -8.34
C ALA A 67 -1.07 7.63 -8.49
N PHE A 68 -0.58 6.81 -9.42
CA PHE A 68 0.86 6.67 -9.61
C PHE A 68 1.18 6.42 -11.09
N ASP A 69 2.05 7.25 -11.65
CA ASP A 69 2.55 7.05 -13.01
C ASP A 69 3.92 6.38 -12.93
N PHE A 70 3.94 5.07 -13.18
CA PHE A 70 5.13 4.26 -13.09
C PHE A 70 6.24 4.77 -14.03
N SER A 71 5.88 5.06 -15.28
CA SER A 71 6.85 5.48 -16.30
C SER A 71 7.54 6.79 -15.92
N GLU A 72 6.79 7.74 -15.42
CA GLU A 72 7.35 9.04 -15.02
C GLU A 72 8.25 8.94 -13.78
N ASN A 73 8.10 7.89 -13.00
CA ASN A 73 8.85 7.70 -11.76
C ASN A 73 9.93 6.62 -11.87
N LEU A 74 10.22 6.14 -13.07
CA LEU A 74 11.15 5.02 -13.27
C LEU A 74 12.52 5.29 -12.66
N GLY A 75 13.07 6.48 -12.85
CA GLY A 75 14.39 6.83 -12.30
C GLY A 75 14.43 6.75 -10.79
N GLN A 76 13.40 7.26 -10.11
CA GLN A 76 13.29 7.22 -8.67
C GLN A 76 13.11 5.80 -8.15
N LEU A 77 12.32 4.98 -8.86
CA LEU A 77 12.13 3.58 -8.50
C LEU A 77 13.45 2.80 -8.58
N ARG A 78 14.25 3.05 -9.62
CA ARG A 78 15.56 2.41 -9.78
C ARG A 78 16.52 2.84 -8.67
N GLU A 79 16.48 4.10 -8.27
CA GLU A 79 17.30 4.60 -7.16
C GLU A 79 16.92 3.92 -5.85
N LEU A 80 15.62 3.77 -5.58
CA LEU A 80 15.13 3.09 -4.38
C LEU A 80 15.52 1.60 -4.40
N ALA A 81 15.40 0.94 -5.55
CA ALA A 81 15.80 -0.46 -5.69
C ALA A 81 17.28 -0.65 -5.37
N ARG A 82 18.12 0.28 -5.81
CA ARG A 82 19.55 0.24 -5.52
C ARG A 82 19.84 0.48 -4.05
N ARG A 83 19.18 1.49 -3.46
CA ARG A 83 19.39 1.85 -2.05
C ARG A 83 19.03 0.72 -1.10
N TYR A 84 17.95 -0.01 -1.41
CA TYR A 84 17.44 -1.08 -0.54
C TYR A 84 17.74 -2.48 -1.10
N ALA A 85 18.79 -2.62 -1.95
CA ALA A 85 19.09 -3.90 -2.59
C ALA A 85 19.24 -5.06 -1.61
N ASP A 86 19.83 -4.81 -0.44
CA ASP A 86 20.01 -5.85 0.57
C ASP A 86 18.69 -6.31 1.21
N HIS A 87 17.71 -5.42 1.24
CA HIS A 87 16.38 -5.71 1.81
C HIS A 87 15.46 -6.37 0.78
N LYS A 88 15.80 -6.30 -0.49
CA LYS A 88 15.08 -6.90 -1.62
C LYS A 88 13.59 -6.54 -1.64
N PRO A 89 13.25 -5.23 -1.64
CA PRO A 89 11.84 -4.84 -1.73
C PRO A 89 11.24 -5.32 -3.06
N ASP A 90 9.98 -5.69 -3.04
CA ASP A 90 9.29 -6.00 -4.28
C ASP A 90 8.86 -4.70 -5.00
N LEU A 91 8.32 -4.85 -6.20
CA LEU A 91 7.97 -3.70 -7.02
C LEU A 91 6.87 -2.85 -6.38
N ALA A 92 5.91 -3.48 -5.73
CA ALA A 92 4.85 -2.74 -5.04
C ALA A 92 5.42 -1.89 -3.90
N ASP A 93 6.36 -2.44 -3.11
CA ASP A 93 7.01 -1.69 -2.03
C ASP A 93 7.71 -0.44 -2.58
N LEU A 94 8.45 -0.59 -3.68
CA LEU A 94 9.15 0.55 -4.30
C LEU A 94 8.15 1.63 -4.73
N CYS A 95 7.04 1.22 -5.34
CA CYS A 95 6.00 2.16 -5.75
C CYS A 95 5.40 2.87 -4.54
N LEU A 96 5.14 2.16 -3.45
CA LEU A 96 4.55 2.74 -2.25
C LEU A 96 5.49 3.74 -1.58
N ILE A 97 6.79 3.45 -1.52
CA ILE A 97 7.78 4.40 -1.00
C ILE A 97 7.71 5.69 -1.83
N ARG A 98 7.75 5.54 -3.15
CA ARG A 98 7.70 6.72 -4.03
C ARG A 98 6.39 7.49 -3.91
N MET A 99 5.26 6.79 -3.81
CA MET A 99 3.97 7.43 -3.59
C MET A 99 3.95 8.22 -2.30
N SER A 100 4.58 7.71 -1.24
CA SER A 100 4.69 8.43 0.03
C SER A 100 5.47 9.74 -0.12
N GLU A 101 6.46 9.76 -1.01
CA GLU A 101 7.20 10.99 -1.32
C GLU A 101 6.34 11.99 -2.08
N LEU A 102 5.55 11.51 -3.04
CA LEU A 102 4.68 12.34 -3.86
C LEU A 102 3.46 12.86 -3.09
N HIS A 103 3.04 12.13 -2.07
CA HIS A 103 1.86 12.45 -1.26
C HIS A 103 2.25 12.51 0.22
N PRO A 104 3.01 13.53 0.64
CA PRO A 104 3.63 13.55 1.97
C PRO A 104 2.64 13.58 3.14
N ARG A 105 1.39 13.96 2.88
CA ARG A 105 0.34 14.00 3.91
C ARG A 105 -0.41 12.69 4.05
N HIS A 106 -0.13 11.70 3.18
CA HIS A 106 -0.81 10.42 3.20
C HIS A 106 0.00 9.41 4.00
N ALA A 107 -0.68 8.65 4.87
CA ALA A 107 -0.07 7.51 5.54
C ALA A 107 -0.23 6.27 4.67
N VAL A 108 0.70 5.33 4.76
CA VAL A 108 0.60 4.03 4.09
C VAL A 108 -0.10 3.06 5.03
N ILE A 109 -1.20 2.48 4.57
CA ILE A 109 -1.93 1.45 5.31
C ILE A 109 -1.33 0.10 4.93
N THR A 110 -0.65 -0.54 5.86
CA THR A 110 0.08 -1.78 5.58
C THR A 110 0.03 -2.74 6.77
N VAL A 111 0.11 -4.03 6.48
CA VAL A 111 0.32 -5.07 7.50
C VAL A 111 1.81 -5.42 7.63
N ASP A 112 2.66 -4.91 6.75
CA ASP A 112 4.09 -5.18 6.71
C ASP A 112 4.88 -4.10 7.45
N GLU A 113 4.54 -3.88 8.70
CA GLU A 113 5.12 -2.81 9.51
C GLU A 113 6.65 -2.91 9.57
N ALA A 114 7.19 -4.11 9.75
CA ALA A 114 8.64 -4.30 9.88
C ALA A 114 9.39 -3.77 8.66
N ASP A 115 8.90 -4.07 7.45
CA ASP A 115 9.54 -3.61 6.22
C ASP A 115 9.45 -2.09 6.09
N PHE A 116 8.25 -1.53 6.31
CA PHE A 116 8.05 -0.09 6.14
C PHE A 116 8.69 0.75 7.24
N ARG A 117 9.08 0.16 8.36
CA ARG A 117 9.89 0.86 9.37
C ARG A 117 11.35 1.01 8.92
N VAL A 118 11.82 0.14 8.02
CA VAL A 118 13.17 0.24 7.45
C VAL A 118 13.22 1.29 6.34
N TYR A 119 12.20 1.32 5.48
CA TYR A 119 12.18 2.25 4.36
C TYR A 119 12.10 3.70 4.83
N ARG A 120 12.70 4.59 4.05
CA ARG A 120 12.66 6.04 4.28
C ARG A 120 12.25 6.74 2.99
N ARG A 121 11.44 7.75 3.11
CA ARG A 121 11.13 8.65 2.00
C ARG A 121 12.09 9.84 2.05
N ASN A 122 12.35 10.44 0.88
CA ASN A 122 13.28 11.57 0.80
C ASN A 122 14.60 11.26 1.50
N LYS A 123 15.05 10.01 1.42
CA LYS A 123 16.30 9.43 1.96
C LYS A 123 16.35 9.30 3.48
N ARG A 124 15.69 10.19 4.25
CA ARG A 124 15.87 10.24 5.71
C ARG A 124 14.59 10.19 6.51
N GLU A 125 13.45 10.52 5.91
CA GLU A 125 12.21 10.63 6.64
C GLU A 125 11.53 9.28 6.81
N THR A 126 10.98 9.03 8.00
CA THR A 126 10.14 7.86 8.20
C THR A 126 8.85 8.02 7.41
N ILE A 127 8.32 6.92 6.90
CA ILE A 127 7.05 6.90 6.19
C ILE A 127 5.93 6.82 7.24
N PRO A 128 4.95 7.73 7.22
CA PRO A 128 3.80 7.61 8.12
C PRO A 128 3.02 6.34 7.80
N LEU A 129 2.73 5.54 8.83
CA LEU A 129 2.08 4.23 8.66
C LEU A 129 0.80 4.12 9.47
N ILE A 130 -0.15 3.38 8.93
CA ILE A 130 -1.31 2.88 9.67
C ILE A 130 -1.22 1.37 9.60
N CYS A 131 -1.03 0.73 10.75
CA CYS A 131 -0.80 -0.71 10.86
C CYS A 131 -1.77 -1.33 11.86
N PRO A 132 -2.04 -2.65 11.75
CA PRO A 132 -2.83 -3.31 12.80
C PRO A 132 -2.11 -3.24 14.13
N PRO A 133 -2.86 -3.25 15.25
CA PRO A 133 -2.24 -3.31 16.57
C PRO A 133 -1.38 -4.58 16.67
N GLN A 134 -0.22 -4.45 17.31
CA GLN A 134 0.64 -5.61 17.54
C GLN A 134 -0.04 -6.53 18.55
N GLY A 135 -0.08 -7.82 18.22
CA GLY A 135 -0.63 -8.82 19.11
C GLY A 135 0.23 -8.98 20.36
N ASN A 136 -0.41 -9.35 21.45
CA ASN A 136 0.29 -9.66 22.69
C ASN A 136 0.86 -11.08 22.66
#